data_a2ec5db0129043841c06efe96dcca0cb
#
_entry.id   a2ec5db0129043841c06efe96dcca0cb
#
_cell.length_a   1.000
_cell.length_b   1.000
_cell.length_c   1.000
_cell.angle_alpha   90.00
_cell.angle_beta   90.00
_cell.angle_gamma   90.00
#
_symmetry.space_group_name_H-M   'P 1'
#
loop_
_entity.id
_entity.type
_entity.pdbx_description
1 polymer ?
#
loop_
_entity_poly.entity_id
_entity_poly.type
_entity_poly.pdbx_seq_one_letter_code
_entity_poly.pdbx_strand_id
1 'polypeptide(L)'
;MILHYIVNYFINYTSFLLLITPILLFLLYSKIKDKFTNKPLFKIVVIFLFLINFLLIYARFVEPNIIVEKQTSIETGFKAKIVLISDPHIGAYNSTRFLERVIEKVNNIDDADFVVIAGDITYYPIGDLTTLLSPFKNLKRPAYAVLGNHDSQAPGPYIEKELKEALEKNNVIFLKNEDLYLEDLNIHVVGLGDLLAEEVDTKKLDEFKDVENLLVIAHSPDTVYSYEDIKPDLTLSGHTHGGQIRIPFIYKYFIPTKYGFDEGFYETEKGKVYVSSGLGMTGLPFRLGIPSVIDIIETY
;
A
#
# COMPACT_ATOMS: atom_id res chain seq x y z
N MET A 1 -13.11 -10.45 15.11
CA MET A 1 -12.57 -10.98 13.82
C MET A 1 -13.66 -11.23 12.78
N ILE A 2 -14.56 -12.23 12.93
CA ILE A 2 -15.62 -12.54 11.93
C ILE A 2 -16.44 -11.32 11.52
N LEU A 3 -16.83 -10.46 12.46
CA LEU A 3 -17.57 -9.23 12.15
C LEU A 3 -16.81 -8.31 11.19
N HIS A 4 -15.49 -8.17 11.31
CA HIS A 4 -14.68 -7.36 10.42
C HIS A 4 -14.64 -7.92 8.99
N TYR A 5 -14.54 -9.25 8.83
CA TYR A 5 -14.70 -9.89 7.52
C TYR A 5 -16.06 -9.54 6.90
N ILE A 6 -17.15 -9.76 7.65
CA ILE A 6 -18.51 -9.48 7.18
C ILE A 6 -18.65 -8.02 6.78
N VAL A 7 -18.18 -7.08 7.59
CA VAL A 7 -18.28 -5.64 7.33
C VAL A 7 -17.50 -5.26 6.07
N ASN A 8 -16.24 -5.69 5.92
CA ASN A 8 -15.42 -5.32 4.76
C ASN A 8 -16.00 -5.90 3.46
N TYR A 9 -16.41 -7.16 3.46
CA TYR A 9 -17.05 -7.77 2.29
C TYR A 9 -18.42 -7.13 2.00
N PHE A 10 -19.20 -6.80 3.01
CA PHE A 10 -20.47 -6.08 2.85
C PHE A 10 -20.25 -4.70 2.22
N ILE A 11 -19.28 -3.92 2.70
CA ILE A 11 -18.90 -2.63 2.12
C ILE A 11 -18.46 -2.80 0.66
N ASN A 12 -17.62 -3.80 0.38
CA ASN A 12 -17.17 -4.08 -0.98
C ASN A 12 -18.36 -4.35 -1.92
N TYR A 13 -19.24 -5.30 -1.56
CA TYR A 13 -20.38 -5.66 -2.40
C TYR A 13 -21.40 -4.53 -2.53
N THR A 14 -21.72 -3.83 -1.44
CA THR A 14 -22.68 -2.71 -1.48
C THR A 14 -22.16 -1.52 -2.27
N SER A 15 -20.85 -1.33 -2.37
CA SER A 15 -20.27 -0.27 -3.21
C SER A 15 -20.61 -0.40 -4.69
N PHE A 16 -20.92 -1.62 -5.19
CA PHE A 16 -21.38 -1.83 -6.56
C PHE A 16 -22.76 -1.19 -6.85
N LEU A 17 -23.54 -0.90 -5.80
CA LEU A 17 -24.80 -0.15 -5.96
C LEU A 17 -24.56 1.26 -6.52
N LEU A 18 -23.37 1.82 -6.37
CA LEU A 18 -22.99 3.11 -6.98
C LEU A 18 -23.18 3.10 -8.51
N LEU A 19 -23.04 1.94 -9.17
CA LEU A 19 -23.23 1.83 -10.63
C LEU A 19 -24.68 1.98 -11.05
N ILE A 20 -25.62 1.73 -10.14
CA ILE A 20 -27.08 1.82 -10.40
C ILE A 20 -27.60 3.22 -10.03
N THR A 21 -26.93 3.93 -9.14
CA THR A 21 -27.41 5.23 -8.63
C THR A 21 -27.61 6.30 -9.68
N PRO A 22 -26.84 6.42 -10.79
CA PRO A 22 -27.13 7.39 -11.86
C PRO A 22 -28.47 7.14 -12.51
N ILE A 23 -28.83 5.87 -12.72
CA ILE A 23 -30.12 5.49 -13.30
C ILE A 23 -31.27 5.88 -12.37
N LEU A 24 -31.11 5.57 -11.07
CA LEU A 24 -32.12 5.93 -10.06
C LEU A 24 -32.29 7.45 -9.93
N LEU A 25 -31.19 8.19 -9.95
CA LEU A 25 -31.21 9.66 -9.96
C LEU A 25 -31.93 10.22 -11.20
N PHE A 26 -31.68 9.65 -12.38
CA PHE A 26 -32.31 10.05 -13.61
C PHE A 26 -33.83 9.74 -13.58
N LEU A 27 -34.24 8.56 -13.12
CA LEU A 27 -35.64 8.19 -12.99
C LEU A 27 -36.38 9.08 -11.99
N LEU A 28 -35.74 9.40 -10.86
CA LEU A 28 -36.31 10.32 -9.89
C LEU A 28 -36.43 11.73 -10.48
N TYR A 29 -35.38 12.23 -11.12
CA TYR A 29 -35.39 13.52 -11.82
C TYR A 29 -36.55 13.57 -12.84
N SER A 30 -36.70 12.54 -13.68
CA SER A 30 -37.74 12.51 -14.72
C SER A 30 -39.16 12.60 -14.16
N LYS A 31 -39.41 12.02 -12.96
CA LYS A 31 -40.69 12.07 -12.28
C LYS A 31 -41.05 13.43 -11.67
N ILE A 32 -40.02 14.18 -11.22
CA ILE A 32 -40.27 15.40 -10.44
C ILE A 32 -39.89 16.69 -11.19
N LYS A 33 -39.18 16.60 -12.33
CA LYS A 33 -38.71 17.75 -13.09
C LYS A 33 -39.79 18.79 -13.38
N ASP A 34 -41.01 18.33 -13.79
CA ASP A 34 -42.09 19.22 -14.18
C ASP A 34 -42.61 20.09 -13.03
N LYS A 35 -42.49 19.62 -11.77
CA LYS A 35 -42.85 20.40 -10.57
C LYS A 35 -41.83 21.49 -10.25
N PHE A 36 -40.62 21.40 -10.80
CA PHE A 36 -39.47 22.25 -10.44
C PHE A 36 -38.79 22.90 -11.65
N THR A 37 -39.41 22.87 -12.83
CA THR A 37 -38.83 23.30 -14.12
C THR A 37 -38.27 24.71 -14.06
N ASN A 38 -38.92 25.63 -13.36
CA ASN A 38 -38.55 27.03 -13.25
C ASN A 38 -37.69 27.34 -11.99
N LYS A 39 -37.16 26.32 -11.28
CA LYS A 39 -36.33 26.50 -10.10
C LYS A 39 -34.84 26.21 -10.40
N PRO A 40 -34.02 27.24 -10.63
CA PRO A 40 -32.61 27.05 -11.00
C PRO A 40 -31.83 26.28 -9.93
N LEU A 41 -32.13 26.50 -8.66
CA LEU A 41 -31.51 25.80 -7.55
C LEU A 41 -31.73 24.28 -7.62
N PHE A 42 -32.92 23.82 -8.03
CA PHE A 42 -33.19 22.39 -8.21
C PHE A 42 -32.30 21.77 -9.27
N LYS A 43 -32.09 22.44 -10.42
CA LYS A 43 -31.22 21.96 -11.49
C LYS A 43 -29.76 21.87 -11.00
N ILE A 44 -29.30 22.90 -10.28
CA ILE A 44 -27.94 22.92 -9.69
C ILE A 44 -27.74 21.72 -8.75
N VAL A 45 -28.69 21.48 -7.83
CA VAL A 45 -28.62 20.34 -6.90
C VAL A 45 -28.57 19.01 -7.64
N VAL A 46 -29.41 18.83 -8.68
CA VAL A 46 -29.40 17.59 -9.46
C VAL A 46 -28.06 17.39 -10.16
N ILE A 47 -27.54 18.42 -10.82
CA ILE A 47 -26.22 18.34 -11.48
C ILE A 47 -25.14 17.99 -10.43
N PHE A 48 -25.16 18.62 -9.27
CA PHE A 48 -24.20 18.36 -8.20
C PHE A 48 -24.26 16.91 -7.70
N LEU A 49 -25.47 16.34 -7.53
CA LEU A 49 -25.64 14.93 -7.15
C LEU A 49 -25.09 13.98 -8.21
N PHE A 50 -25.27 14.28 -9.50
CA PHE A 50 -24.67 13.49 -10.57
C PHE A 50 -23.14 13.59 -10.54
N LEU A 51 -22.57 14.79 -10.36
CA LEU A 51 -21.12 14.97 -10.30
C LEU A 51 -20.49 14.21 -9.13
N ILE A 52 -21.11 14.29 -7.93
CA ILE A 52 -20.66 13.51 -6.77
C ILE A 52 -20.74 12.01 -7.06
N ASN A 53 -21.82 11.56 -7.65
CA ASN A 53 -21.99 10.14 -7.97
C ASN A 53 -20.90 9.65 -8.95
N PHE A 54 -20.63 10.39 -10.01
CA PHE A 54 -19.56 10.06 -10.95
C PHE A 54 -18.17 10.09 -10.28
N LEU A 55 -17.93 11.05 -9.38
CA LEU A 55 -16.69 11.10 -8.61
C LEU A 55 -16.54 9.85 -7.71
N LEU A 56 -17.60 9.40 -7.06
CA LEU A 56 -17.59 8.19 -6.25
C LEU A 56 -17.36 6.93 -7.10
N ILE A 57 -17.98 6.85 -8.28
CA ILE A 57 -17.74 5.75 -9.24
C ILE A 57 -16.28 5.75 -9.68
N TYR A 58 -15.72 6.91 -10.03
CA TYR A 58 -14.33 7.05 -10.41
C TYR A 58 -13.40 6.61 -9.28
N ALA A 59 -13.60 7.13 -8.06
CA ALA A 59 -12.81 6.82 -6.89
C ALA A 59 -12.88 5.33 -6.49
N ARG A 60 -13.99 4.66 -6.79
CA ARG A 60 -14.20 3.25 -6.44
C ARG A 60 -13.67 2.28 -7.51
N PHE A 61 -13.92 2.56 -8.79
CA PHE A 61 -13.73 1.58 -9.85
C PHE A 61 -12.66 1.95 -10.86
N VAL A 62 -12.27 3.22 -10.95
CA VAL A 62 -11.30 3.68 -11.94
C VAL A 62 -9.93 3.92 -11.29
N GLU A 63 -9.85 4.87 -10.38
CA GLU A 63 -8.56 5.29 -9.81
C GLU A 63 -7.79 4.17 -9.11
N PRO A 64 -8.40 3.27 -8.29
CA PRO A 64 -7.69 2.16 -7.68
C PRO A 64 -7.09 1.16 -8.68
N ASN A 65 -7.60 1.15 -9.92
CA ASN A 65 -7.13 0.29 -11.01
C ASN A 65 -6.08 0.94 -11.92
N ILE A 66 -5.81 2.23 -11.73
CA ILE A 66 -4.72 2.94 -12.39
C ILE A 66 -3.45 2.65 -11.59
N ILE A 67 -2.52 1.88 -12.17
CA ILE A 67 -1.24 1.59 -11.57
C ILE A 67 -0.20 2.46 -12.28
N VAL A 68 0.36 3.43 -11.56
CA VAL A 68 1.42 4.32 -12.04
C VAL A 68 2.79 3.83 -11.58
N GLU A 69 3.82 4.15 -12.35
CA GLU A 69 5.22 3.93 -12.01
C GLU A 69 5.82 5.29 -11.64
N LYS A 70 6.43 5.38 -10.46
CA LYS A 70 7.03 6.61 -9.94
C LYS A 70 8.51 6.37 -9.70
N GLN A 71 9.35 7.09 -10.42
CA GLN A 71 10.80 6.98 -10.29
C GLN A 71 11.33 8.08 -9.37
N THR A 72 12.23 7.70 -8.46
CA THR A 72 12.88 8.61 -7.51
C THR A 72 14.34 8.21 -7.37
N SER A 73 15.25 9.19 -7.50
CA SER A 73 16.68 8.99 -7.27
C SER A 73 17.05 9.49 -5.88
N ILE A 74 17.78 8.69 -5.11
CA ILE A 74 18.14 8.96 -3.72
C ILE A 74 19.64 8.72 -3.55
N GLU A 75 20.34 9.73 -3.01
CA GLU A 75 21.73 9.60 -2.58
C GLU A 75 21.78 8.76 -1.30
N THR A 76 22.52 7.65 -1.31
CA THR A 76 22.63 6.76 -0.15
C THR A 76 24.10 6.37 0.07
N GLY A 77 24.86 5.84 -0.46
CA GLY A 77 26.20 5.30 -0.29
C GLY A 77 26.35 4.00 -1.09
N PHE A 78 25.23 3.43 -1.50
CA PHE A 78 25.19 2.24 -2.34
C PHE A 78 24.41 2.50 -3.62
N LYS A 79 24.68 1.70 -4.64
CA LYS A 79 24.01 1.81 -5.92
C LYS A 79 23.11 0.60 -6.17
N ALA A 80 21.82 0.86 -6.31
CA ALA A 80 20.83 -0.16 -6.67
C ALA A 80 19.61 0.46 -7.35
N LYS A 81 18.92 -0.33 -8.16
CA LYS A 81 17.58 -0.02 -8.68
C LYS A 81 16.56 -0.95 -8.04
N ILE A 82 15.81 -0.42 -7.09
CA ILE A 82 14.88 -1.15 -6.24
C ILE A 82 13.47 -0.89 -6.72
N VAL A 83 12.68 -1.93 -6.94
CA VAL A 83 11.24 -1.80 -7.15
C VAL A 83 10.55 -1.98 -5.81
N LEU A 84 9.91 -0.93 -5.32
CA LEU A 84 9.14 -0.96 -4.09
C LEU A 84 7.66 -1.06 -4.40
N ILE A 85 7.02 -2.08 -3.89
CA ILE A 85 5.57 -2.23 -3.80
C ILE A 85 5.17 -2.35 -2.33
N SER A 86 4.05 -1.78 -1.97
CA SER A 86 3.54 -1.82 -0.61
C SER A 86 2.02 -1.90 -0.60
N ASP A 87 1.48 -2.41 0.47
CA ASP A 87 0.05 -2.39 0.73
C ASP A 87 -0.80 -2.98 -0.42
N PRO A 88 -0.48 -4.12 -1.02
CA PRO A 88 -1.31 -4.68 -2.09
C PRO A 88 -2.69 -5.12 -1.58
N HIS A 89 -2.86 -5.39 -0.30
CA HIS A 89 -4.13 -5.69 0.36
C HIS A 89 -4.96 -6.74 -0.38
N ILE A 90 -4.34 -7.86 -0.74
CA ILE A 90 -5.01 -8.97 -1.44
C ILE A 90 -6.04 -9.62 -0.52
N GLY A 91 -7.29 -9.66 -0.95
CA GLY A 91 -8.40 -10.22 -0.17
C GLY A 91 -9.71 -9.50 -0.41
N ALA A 92 -10.21 -8.76 0.59
CA ALA A 92 -11.54 -8.16 0.53
C ALA A 92 -11.75 -7.17 -0.61
N TYR A 93 -10.71 -6.43 -1.01
CA TYR A 93 -10.82 -5.37 -2.03
C TYR A 93 -10.04 -5.67 -3.30
N ASN A 94 -8.83 -6.19 -3.18
CA ASN A 94 -7.98 -6.53 -4.32
C ASN A 94 -7.88 -8.04 -4.51
N SER A 95 -7.94 -8.46 -5.76
CA SER A 95 -7.90 -9.88 -6.15
C SER A 95 -6.50 -10.32 -6.60
N THR A 96 -6.29 -11.64 -6.71
CA THR A 96 -5.12 -12.24 -7.37
C THR A 96 -4.89 -11.65 -8.76
N ARG A 97 -5.97 -11.38 -9.53
CA ARG A 97 -5.84 -10.76 -10.86
C ARG A 97 -5.29 -9.32 -10.81
N PHE A 98 -5.57 -8.58 -9.74
CA PHE A 98 -4.94 -7.27 -9.54
C PHE A 98 -3.43 -7.45 -9.31
N LEU A 99 -3.05 -8.41 -8.47
CA LEU A 99 -1.64 -8.73 -8.22
C LEU A 99 -0.92 -9.20 -9.50
N GLU A 100 -1.56 -10.02 -10.34
CA GLU A 100 -1.02 -10.41 -11.65
C GLU A 100 -0.63 -9.19 -12.49
N ARG A 101 -1.51 -8.18 -12.58
CA ARG A 101 -1.24 -6.94 -13.31
C ARG A 101 -0.09 -6.13 -12.71
N VAL A 102 0.02 -6.12 -11.38
CA VAL A 102 1.15 -5.49 -10.67
C VAL A 102 2.45 -6.18 -11.04
N ILE A 103 2.50 -7.52 -10.93
CA ILE A 103 3.70 -8.30 -11.23
C ILE A 103 4.10 -8.20 -12.71
N GLU A 104 3.14 -8.17 -13.63
CA GLU A 104 3.40 -7.91 -15.04
C GLU A 104 4.12 -6.57 -15.24
N LYS A 105 3.65 -5.50 -14.59
CA LYS A 105 4.29 -4.18 -14.65
C LYS A 105 5.68 -4.19 -14.01
N VAL A 106 5.83 -4.76 -12.81
CA VAL A 106 7.12 -4.91 -12.14
C VAL A 106 8.13 -5.61 -13.03
N ASN A 107 7.73 -6.69 -13.70
CA ASN A 107 8.57 -7.46 -14.59
C ASN A 107 8.99 -6.74 -15.89
N ASN A 108 8.31 -5.64 -16.23
CA ASN A 108 8.61 -4.79 -17.38
C ASN A 108 9.51 -3.60 -17.01
N ILE A 109 9.87 -3.44 -15.73
CA ILE A 109 10.85 -2.45 -15.30
C ILE A 109 12.25 -3.00 -15.62
N ASP A 110 12.93 -2.35 -16.55
CA ASP A 110 14.26 -2.75 -16.96
C ASP A 110 15.31 -2.51 -15.86
N ASP A 111 16.31 -3.39 -15.80
CA ASP A 111 17.49 -3.27 -14.93
C ASP A 111 17.21 -3.10 -13.43
N ALA A 112 16.06 -3.55 -12.97
CA ALA A 112 15.80 -3.65 -11.54
C ALA A 112 16.68 -4.74 -10.91
N ASP A 113 17.30 -4.45 -9.78
CA ASP A 113 18.15 -5.41 -9.06
C ASP A 113 17.29 -6.36 -8.21
N PHE A 114 16.35 -5.82 -7.46
CA PHE A 114 15.43 -6.59 -6.62
C PHE A 114 14.11 -5.86 -6.35
N VAL A 115 13.16 -6.59 -5.77
CA VAL A 115 11.83 -6.10 -5.38
C VAL A 115 11.71 -6.09 -3.86
N VAL A 116 11.17 -5.01 -3.32
CA VAL A 116 10.79 -4.90 -1.90
C VAL A 116 9.28 -4.86 -1.80
N ILE A 117 8.72 -5.66 -0.88
CA ILE A 117 7.30 -5.70 -0.52
C ILE A 117 7.18 -5.20 0.92
N ALA A 118 6.82 -3.93 1.08
CA ALA A 118 6.86 -3.25 2.38
C ALA A 118 5.57 -3.42 3.19
N GLY A 119 5.10 -4.65 3.33
CA GLY A 119 4.00 -5.04 4.24
C GLY A 119 2.59 -4.81 3.73
N ASP A 120 1.61 -5.12 4.57
CA ASP A 120 0.18 -5.11 4.31
C ASP A 120 -0.19 -5.85 3.02
N ILE A 121 0.37 -7.06 2.92
CA ILE A 121 0.24 -7.91 1.73
C ILE A 121 -1.20 -8.36 1.56
N THR A 122 -1.89 -8.60 2.67
CA THR A 122 -3.26 -9.08 2.69
C THR A 122 -4.23 -8.14 3.41
N TYR A 123 -5.51 -8.24 3.04
CA TYR A 123 -6.59 -7.52 3.72
C TYR A 123 -7.82 -8.41 3.83
N TYR A 124 -8.02 -9.02 5.01
CA TYR A 124 -9.09 -9.99 5.27
C TYR A 124 -9.20 -11.05 4.16
N PRO A 125 -8.14 -11.81 3.86
CA PRO A 125 -8.14 -12.79 2.77
C PRO A 125 -9.09 -13.95 3.07
N ILE A 126 -9.73 -14.50 2.02
CA ILE A 126 -10.52 -15.74 2.09
C ILE A 126 -9.94 -16.74 1.11
N GLY A 127 -9.63 -17.94 1.57
CA GLY A 127 -9.08 -19.02 0.77
C GLY A 127 -7.63 -19.33 1.09
N ASP A 128 -7.00 -20.14 0.24
CA ASP A 128 -5.60 -20.52 0.38
C ASP A 128 -4.67 -19.36 -0.02
N LEU A 129 -3.85 -18.92 0.93
CA LEU A 129 -2.93 -17.79 0.72
C LEU A 129 -1.88 -18.09 -0.36
N THR A 130 -1.42 -19.33 -0.48
CA THR A 130 -0.46 -19.71 -1.51
C THR A 130 -1.03 -19.48 -2.91
N THR A 131 -2.30 -19.80 -3.11
CA THR A 131 -3.02 -19.57 -4.35
C THR A 131 -3.30 -18.09 -4.60
N LEU A 132 -3.75 -17.36 -3.57
CA LEU A 132 -4.04 -15.93 -3.67
C LEU A 132 -2.80 -15.12 -4.06
N LEU A 133 -1.63 -15.50 -3.54
CA LEU A 133 -0.35 -14.82 -3.75
C LEU A 133 0.50 -15.45 -4.85
N SER A 134 -0.05 -16.45 -5.58
CA SER A 134 0.68 -17.16 -6.64
C SER A 134 1.31 -16.27 -7.73
N PRO A 135 0.81 -15.06 -8.04
CA PRO A 135 1.47 -14.21 -9.02
C PRO A 135 2.90 -13.80 -8.63
N PHE A 136 3.24 -13.75 -7.34
CA PHE A 136 4.62 -13.47 -6.91
C PHE A 136 5.64 -14.45 -7.48
N LYS A 137 5.22 -15.70 -7.73
CA LYS A 137 6.08 -16.73 -8.33
C LYS A 137 6.63 -16.34 -9.72
N ASN A 138 5.95 -15.41 -10.38
CA ASN A 138 6.32 -14.93 -11.70
C ASN A 138 7.29 -13.72 -11.67
N LEU A 139 7.69 -13.25 -10.47
CA LEU A 139 8.72 -12.22 -10.36
C LEU A 139 10.02 -12.68 -10.99
N LYS A 140 10.60 -11.84 -11.84
CA LYS A 140 11.88 -12.12 -12.53
C LYS A 140 13.11 -11.74 -11.69
N ARG A 141 12.91 -10.99 -10.61
CA ARG A 141 13.96 -10.51 -9.71
C ARG A 141 13.74 -11.07 -8.31
N PRO A 142 14.80 -11.23 -7.50
CA PRO A 142 14.65 -11.57 -6.10
C PRO A 142 13.68 -10.62 -5.40
N ALA A 143 12.86 -11.13 -4.48
CA ALA A 143 11.88 -10.33 -3.77
C ALA A 143 11.98 -10.56 -2.26
N TYR A 144 11.95 -9.46 -1.50
CA TYR A 144 12.07 -9.42 -0.06
C TYR A 144 10.82 -8.77 0.53
N ALA A 145 10.21 -9.38 1.53
CA ALA A 145 8.96 -8.91 2.13
C ALA A 145 9.05 -8.81 3.64
N VAL A 146 8.43 -7.76 4.19
CA VAL A 146 8.08 -7.67 5.61
C VAL A 146 6.56 -7.76 5.76
N LEU A 147 6.05 -7.96 6.98
CA LEU A 147 4.64 -7.85 7.27
C LEU A 147 4.25 -6.41 7.62
N GLY A 148 2.97 -6.09 7.39
CA GLY A 148 2.35 -4.89 7.92
C GLY A 148 1.33 -5.23 9.00
N ASN A 149 0.70 -4.18 9.54
CA ASN A 149 -0.23 -4.32 10.65
C ASN A 149 -1.48 -5.14 10.30
N HIS A 150 -1.94 -5.13 9.05
CA HIS A 150 -3.06 -5.96 8.63
C HIS A 150 -2.69 -7.44 8.47
N ASP A 151 -1.43 -7.77 8.28
CA ASP A 151 -0.91 -9.14 8.25
C ASP A 151 -0.65 -9.66 9.68
N SER A 152 -0.28 -8.75 10.60
CA SER A 152 0.13 -9.03 11.99
C SER A 152 -1.00 -8.81 13.03
N GLN A 153 -2.27 -8.81 12.62
CA GLN A 153 -3.45 -8.71 13.49
C GLN A 153 -3.68 -7.32 14.15
N ALA A 154 -3.13 -6.23 13.64
CA ALA A 154 -3.26 -4.91 14.24
C ALA A 154 -3.85 -3.80 13.32
N PRO A 155 -5.14 -3.82 12.86
CA PRO A 155 -6.14 -4.89 12.95
C PRO A 155 -6.03 -5.89 11.79
N GLY A 156 -6.36 -7.15 12.01
CA GLY A 156 -6.38 -8.17 10.98
C GLY A 156 -6.58 -9.59 11.54
N PRO A 157 -6.59 -10.61 10.69
CA PRO A 157 -6.49 -12.00 11.12
C PRO A 157 -5.05 -12.33 11.54
N TYR A 158 -4.88 -13.25 12.48
CA TYR A 158 -3.58 -13.81 12.80
C TYR A 158 -3.22 -14.87 11.75
N ILE A 159 -2.46 -14.47 10.74
CA ILE A 159 -2.11 -15.32 9.59
C ILE A 159 -0.60 -15.31 9.30
N GLU A 160 0.21 -14.80 10.20
CA GLU A 160 1.65 -14.63 9.97
C GLU A 160 2.32 -15.93 9.48
N LYS A 161 2.05 -17.07 10.15
CA LYS A 161 2.66 -18.35 9.79
C LYS A 161 2.25 -18.80 8.39
N GLU A 162 0.94 -18.77 8.11
CA GLU A 162 0.39 -19.16 6.82
C GLU A 162 0.85 -18.21 5.71
N LEU A 163 0.99 -16.91 6.02
CA LEU A 163 1.45 -15.92 5.07
C LEU A 163 2.94 -16.09 4.76
N LYS A 164 3.79 -16.33 5.79
CA LYS A 164 5.20 -16.67 5.59
C LYS A 164 5.35 -17.89 4.68
N GLU A 165 4.66 -18.98 4.99
CA GLU A 165 4.70 -20.20 4.18
C GLU A 165 4.23 -19.94 2.73
N ALA A 166 3.20 -19.09 2.55
CA ALA A 166 2.69 -18.73 1.22
C ALA A 166 3.69 -17.89 0.42
N LEU A 167 4.36 -16.93 1.07
CA LEU A 167 5.40 -16.10 0.44
C LEU A 167 6.58 -16.96 0.00
N GLU A 168 7.11 -17.80 0.89
CA GLU A 168 8.24 -18.68 0.59
C GLU A 168 7.92 -19.67 -0.56
N LYS A 169 6.71 -20.25 -0.58
CA LYS A 169 6.23 -21.10 -1.69
C LYS A 169 6.10 -20.35 -3.02
N ASN A 170 5.98 -19.04 -2.97
CA ASN A 170 5.89 -18.15 -4.12
C ASN A 170 7.21 -17.39 -4.39
N ASN A 171 8.35 -17.91 -3.90
CA ASN A 171 9.72 -17.42 -4.13
C ASN A 171 9.96 -16.00 -3.59
N VAL A 172 9.25 -15.57 -2.54
CA VAL A 172 9.49 -14.32 -1.83
C VAL A 172 10.19 -14.64 -0.50
N ILE A 173 11.31 -13.98 -0.25
CA ILE A 173 12.05 -14.11 1.00
C ILE A 173 11.37 -13.23 2.05
N PHE A 174 10.90 -13.86 3.12
CA PHE A 174 10.26 -13.17 4.22
C PHE A 174 11.29 -12.78 5.29
N LEU A 175 11.21 -11.52 5.75
CA LEU A 175 12.09 -10.96 6.76
C LEU A 175 11.24 -10.42 7.93
N LYS A 176 11.50 -10.87 9.14
CA LYS A 176 10.90 -10.33 10.37
C LYS A 176 11.96 -10.26 11.46
N ASN A 177 12.51 -9.08 11.67
CA ASN A 177 13.68 -8.86 12.54
C ASN A 177 14.85 -9.77 12.10
N GLU A 178 14.99 -9.94 10.82
CA GLU A 178 15.99 -10.76 10.14
C GLU A 178 16.76 -9.89 9.14
N ASP A 179 17.97 -10.28 8.82
CA ASP A 179 18.83 -9.62 7.87
C ASP A 179 19.34 -10.56 6.79
N LEU A 180 19.82 -9.96 5.73
CA LEU A 180 20.57 -10.62 4.69
C LEU A 180 21.59 -9.66 4.05
N TYR A 181 22.65 -10.21 3.47
CA TYR A 181 23.65 -9.45 2.75
C TYR A 181 23.58 -9.75 1.26
N LEU A 182 23.41 -8.72 0.45
CA LEU A 182 23.40 -8.80 -1.00
C LEU A 182 24.83 -8.57 -1.52
N GLU A 183 25.60 -9.66 -1.66
CA GLU A 183 27.04 -9.60 -1.98
C GLU A 183 27.32 -8.83 -3.28
N ASP A 184 26.55 -9.06 -4.34
CA ASP A 184 26.74 -8.44 -5.66
C ASP A 184 26.53 -6.91 -5.63
N LEU A 185 25.75 -6.41 -4.67
CA LEU A 185 25.40 -5.00 -4.51
C LEU A 185 26.13 -4.35 -3.32
N ASN A 186 26.76 -5.15 -2.49
CA ASN A 186 27.35 -4.72 -1.22
C ASN A 186 26.33 -3.97 -0.33
N ILE A 187 25.13 -4.56 -0.14
CA ILE A 187 24.05 -3.96 0.66
C ILE A 187 23.66 -4.92 1.78
N HIS A 188 23.61 -4.42 3.01
CA HIS A 188 22.94 -5.10 4.12
C HIS A 188 21.47 -4.72 4.14
N VAL A 189 20.59 -5.70 4.12
CA VAL A 189 19.14 -5.51 4.16
C VAL A 189 18.59 -6.07 5.47
N VAL A 190 17.88 -5.25 6.23
CA VAL A 190 17.21 -5.66 7.48
C VAL A 190 15.72 -5.45 7.32
N GLY A 191 14.94 -6.53 7.47
CA GLY A 191 13.48 -6.46 7.55
C GLY A 191 13.02 -6.45 8.99
N LEU A 192 12.23 -5.43 9.38
CA LEU A 192 11.71 -5.30 10.74
C LEU A 192 10.29 -5.86 10.86
N GLY A 193 9.91 -6.24 12.09
CA GLY A 193 8.52 -6.53 12.44
C GLY A 193 7.64 -5.28 12.39
N ASP A 194 6.34 -5.44 12.52
CA ASP A 194 5.40 -4.31 12.45
C ASP A 194 5.35 -3.50 13.75
N LEU A 195 5.33 -2.16 13.60
CA LEU A 195 5.33 -1.22 14.73
C LEU A 195 4.01 -1.23 15.50
N LEU A 196 2.87 -1.31 14.80
CA LEU A 196 1.55 -1.28 15.44
C LEU A 196 1.18 -2.60 16.11
N ALA A 197 1.78 -3.68 15.64
CA ALA A 197 1.68 -5.00 16.27
C ALA A 197 2.68 -5.17 17.43
N GLU A 198 3.51 -4.15 17.73
CA GLU A 198 4.56 -4.17 18.75
C GLU A 198 5.61 -5.28 18.51
N GLU A 199 5.90 -5.59 17.24
CA GLU A 199 6.78 -6.68 16.83
C GLU A 199 8.18 -6.22 16.40
N VAL A 200 8.45 -4.91 16.42
CA VAL A 200 9.74 -4.35 16.04
C VAL A 200 10.81 -4.72 17.08
N ASP A 201 11.83 -5.41 16.64
CA ASP A 201 13.05 -5.62 17.44
C ASP A 201 14.16 -4.66 16.97
N THR A 202 14.25 -3.50 17.61
CA THR A 202 15.27 -2.50 17.29
C THR A 202 16.67 -2.95 17.68
N LYS A 203 16.82 -3.91 18.63
CA LYS A 203 18.13 -4.48 19.00
C LYS A 203 18.80 -5.18 17.82
N LYS A 204 18.00 -5.69 16.87
CA LYS A 204 18.53 -6.25 15.63
C LYS A 204 19.35 -5.22 14.85
N LEU A 205 18.93 -3.96 14.86
CA LEU A 205 19.66 -2.89 14.19
C LEU A 205 20.99 -2.54 14.88
N ASP A 206 21.12 -2.81 16.19
CA ASP A 206 22.36 -2.54 16.92
C ASP A 206 23.56 -3.32 16.36
N GLU A 207 23.31 -4.47 15.74
CA GLU A 207 24.33 -5.27 15.06
C GLU A 207 24.95 -4.55 13.84
N PHE A 208 24.28 -3.50 13.33
CA PHE A 208 24.63 -2.79 12.11
C PHE A 208 25.09 -1.34 12.35
N LYS A 209 25.43 -0.95 13.61
CA LYS A 209 25.82 0.44 13.95
C LYS A 209 27.01 0.98 13.16
N ASP A 210 27.95 0.11 12.82
CA ASP A 210 29.19 0.45 12.10
C ASP A 210 29.19 -0.09 10.66
N VAL A 211 28.01 -0.51 10.16
CA VAL A 211 27.86 -1.09 8.83
C VAL A 211 27.46 0.00 7.84
N GLU A 212 28.22 0.08 6.74
CA GLU A 212 27.89 0.92 5.58
C GLU A 212 26.88 0.20 4.66
N ASN A 213 26.15 0.95 3.87
CA ASN A 213 25.18 0.45 2.89
C ASN A 213 24.03 -0.35 3.54
N LEU A 214 23.44 0.24 4.58
CA LEU A 214 22.34 -0.37 5.31
C LEU A 214 20.99 0.07 4.76
N LEU A 215 20.22 -0.87 4.21
CA LEU A 215 18.83 -0.73 3.80
C LEU A 215 17.93 -1.38 4.85
N VAL A 216 16.98 -0.61 5.40
CA VAL A 216 15.94 -1.13 6.30
C VAL A 216 14.61 -1.18 5.56
N ILE A 217 13.88 -2.27 5.75
CA ILE A 217 12.49 -2.42 5.29
C ILE A 217 11.61 -2.46 6.53
N ALA A 218 10.71 -1.48 6.68
CA ALA A 218 9.78 -1.39 7.79
C ALA A 218 8.43 -0.91 7.27
N HIS A 219 7.34 -1.62 7.58
CA HIS A 219 6.03 -1.27 7.03
C HIS A 219 5.61 0.15 7.41
N SER A 220 5.59 0.49 8.69
CA SER A 220 5.28 1.84 9.16
C SER A 220 6.49 2.77 9.04
N PRO A 221 6.37 3.95 8.41
CA PRO A 221 7.48 4.91 8.37
C PRO A 221 7.82 5.48 9.74
N ASP A 222 6.88 5.49 10.68
CA ASP A 222 7.11 5.96 12.05
C ASP A 222 8.12 5.08 12.80
N THR A 223 8.42 3.88 12.31
CA THR A 223 9.42 2.95 12.88
C THR A 223 10.81 3.60 12.98
N VAL A 224 11.15 4.54 12.11
CA VAL A 224 12.46 5.21 12.16
C VAL A 224 12.71 5.95 13.48
N TYR A 225 11.64 6.41 14.14
CA TYR A 225 11.76 7.07 15.44
C TYR A 225 11.91 6.11 16.63
N SER A 226 11.82 4.80 16.39
CA SER A 226 12.19 3.79 17.38
C SER A 226 13.68 3.39 17.30
N TYR A 227 14.42 3.84 16.27
CA TYR A 227 15.87 3.60 16.17
C TYR A 227 16.63 4.40 17.24
N GLU A 228 17.48 3.71 18.01
CA GLU A 228 18.24 4.36 19.07
C GLU A 228 19.52 5.04 18.51
N ASP A 229 20.60 4.27 18.36
CA ASP A 229 21.93 4.79 18.00
C ASP A 229 22.34 4.44 16.57
N ILE A 230 21.38 4.22 15.68
CA ILE A 230 21.64 3.84 14.29
C ILE A 230 20.92 4.77 13.32
N LYS A 231 21.56 4.99 12.19
CA LYS A 231 21.03 5.81 11.08
C LYS A 231 21.22 5.06 9.77
N PRO A 232 20.24 4.24 9.36
CA PRO A 232 20.30 3.54 8.07
C PRO A 232 20.46 4.52 6.90
N ASP A 233 21.11 4.08 5.83
CA ASP A 233 21.26 4.87 4.60
C ASP A 233 19.92 5.10 3.92
N LEU A 234 19.00 4.12 4.03
CA LEU A 234 17.63 4.24 3.54
C LEU A 234 16.70 3.30 4.31
N THR A 235 15.52 3.81 4.67
CA THR A 235 14.38 2.99 5.11
C THR A 235 13.29 3.05 4.05
N LEU A 236 12.78 1.90 3.63
CA LEU A 236 11.64 1.76 2.70
C LEU A 236 10.38 1.36 3.47
N SER A 237 9.30 2.11 3.27
CA SER A 237 8.05 1.96 4.01
C SER A 237 6.81 2.11 3.14
N GLY A 238 5.65 1.72 3.69
CA GLY A 238 4.31 1.90 3.15
C GLY A 238 3.33 2.48 4.17
N HIS A 239 2.24 1.74 4.48
CA HIS A 239 1.30 1.98 5.56
C HIS A 239 0.36 3.18 5.40
N THR A 240 0.85 4.31 4.91
CA THR A 240 0.12 5.59 4.91
C THR A 240 -0.92 5.70 3.81
N HIS A 241 -0.81 4.87 2.79
CA HIS A 241 -1.59 4.94 1.54
C HIS A 241 -1.58 6.32 0.87
N GLY A 242 -0.63 7.20 1.25
CA GLY A 242 -0.62 8.59 0.85
C GLY A 242 -1.91 9.33 1.23
N GLY A 243 -2.67 8.83 2.23
CA GLY A 243 -3.97 9.32 2.67
C GLY A 243 -5.16 8.79 1.87
N GLN A 244 -4.96 7.89 0.92
CA GLN A 244 -5.96 7.13 0.12
C GLN A 244 -7.09 7.95 -0.53
N ILE A 245 -7.71 8.92 0.18
CA ILE A 245 -8.73 9.85 -0.31
C ILE A 245 -8.24 11.28 0.00
N ARG A 246 -7.60 11.92 -1.00
CA ARG A 246 -6.95 13.23 -0.85
C ARG A 246 -7.92 14.39 -1.03
N ILE A 247 -8.85 14.56 -0.07
CA ILE A 247 -9.64 15.80 0.00
C ILE A 247 -8.70 16.91 0.49
N PRO A 248 -8.48 17.98 -0.31
CA PRO A 248 -7.55 19.06 0.05
C PRO A 248 -7.78 19.58 1.46
N PHE A 249 -6.70 19.86 2.19
CA PHE A 249 -6.66 20.39 3.57
C PHE A 249 -7.12 19.40 4.65
N ILE A 250 -7.88 18.34 4.34
CA ILE A 250 -8.44 17.42 5.35
C ILE A 250 -7.72 16.09 5.40
N TYR A 251 -7.23 15.56 4.28
CA TYR A 251 -6.69 14.19 4.21
C TYR A 251 -5.55 13.92 5.19
N LYS A 252 -4.71 14.93 5.47
CA LYS A 252 -3.58 14.81 6.40
C LYS A 252 -3.98 14.44 7.84
N TYR A 253 -5.22 14.75 8.25
CA TYR A 253 -5.71 14.39 9.58
C TYR A 253 -6.08 12.90 9.72
N PHE A 254 -6.16 12.19 8.60
CA PHE A 254 -6.56 10.77 8.56
C PHE A 254 -5.41 9.83 8.20
N ILE A 255 -4.22 10.36 7.93
CA ILE A 255 -3.04 9.54 7.66
C ILE A 255 -2.58 8.88 8.96
N PRO A 256 -2.34 7.55 8.99
CA PRO A 256 -1.94 6.83 10.18
C PRO A 256 -0.44 7.01 10.48
N THR A 257 -0.03 8.23 10.80
CA THR A 257 1.35 8.59 11.18
C THR A 257 1.34 9.64 12.28
N LYS A 258 2.30 9.55 13.21
CA LYS A 258 2.51 10.56 14.26
C LYS A 258 3.42 11.69 13.79
N TYR A 259 4.26 11.43 12.79
CA TYR A 259 5.33 12.34 12.36
C TYR A 259 5.07 13.01 11.02
N GLY A 260 3.90 12.76 10.42
CA GLY A 260 3.43 13.47 9.23
C GLY A 260 3.94 12.90 7.90
N PHE A 261 4.39 11.65 7.89
CA PHE A 261 4.73 10.94 6.66
C PHE A 261 3.47 10.66 5.83
N ASP A 262 3.42 11.16 4.59
CA ASP A 262 2.34 10.79 3.66
C ASP A 262 2.85 9.93 2.49
N GLU A 263 3.69 10.45 1.63
CA GLU A 263 4.33 9.69 0.54
C GLU A 263 5.63 10.36 0.08
N GLY A 264 6.51 9.58 -0.53
CA GLY A 264 7.74 10.07 -1.14
C GLY A 264 8.94 10.09 -0.19
N PHE A 265 9.93 10.88 -0.53
CA PHE A 265 11.21 10.92 0.17
C PHE A 265 11.21 11.91 1.32
N TYR A 266 11.77 11.49 2.45
CA TYR A 266 12.01 12.31 3.65
C TYR A 266 13.44 12.14 4.13
N GLU A 267 14.05 13.23 4.50
CA GLU A 267 15.31 13.24 5.26
C GLU A 267 15.01 13.60 6.70
N THR A 268 15.35 12.71 7.64
CA THR A 268 15.09 12.87 9.06
C THR A 268 16.39 12.83 9.84
N GLU A 269 16.33 13.22 11.12
CA GLU A 269 17.46 13.05 12.04
C GLU A 269 17.87 11.58 12.23
N LYS A 270 16.93 10.65 12.01
CA LYS A 270 17.07 9.19 12.14
C LYS A 270 17.47 8.47 10.84
N GLY A 271 17.66 9.19 9.75
CA GLY A 271 18.02 8.64 8.44
C GLY A 271 17.07 9.04 7.33
N LYS A 272 17.31 8.53 6.15
CA LYS A 272 16.50 8.73 4.96
C LYS A 272 15.35 7.73 4.93
N VAL A 273 14.15 8.20 4.61
CA VAL A 273 12.94 7.38 4.55
C VAL A 273 12.25 7.61 3.22
N TYR A 274 11.87 6.55 2.55
CA TYR A 274 10.96 6.62 1.41
C TYR A 274 9.66 5.90 1.74
N VAL A 275 8.54 6.59 1.55
CA VAL A 275 7.20 6.11 1.86
C VAL A 275 6.42 5.91 0.58
N SER A 276 6.04 4.67 0.29
CA SER A 276 5.14 4.36 -0.83
C SER A 276 3.70 4.73 -0.48
N SER A 277 2.95 5.26 -1.46
CA SER A 277 1.50 5.44 -1.30
C SER A 277 0.71 4.15 -1.52
N GLY A 278 1.40 3.06 -1.81
CA GLY A 278 0.84 1.71 -1.87
C GLY A 278 -0.07 1.42 -3.05
N LEU A 279 -0.42 0.15 -3.17
CA LEU A 279 -1.21 -0.41 -4.28
C LEU A 279 -2.69 -0.57 -3.94
N GLY A 280 -3.00 -0.93 -2.70
CA GLY A 280 -4.33 -1.37 -2.29
C GLY A 280 -5.15 -0.31 -1.58
N MET A 281 -6.17 -0.76 -0.88
CA MET A 281 -7.11 0.06 -0.14
C MET A 281 -7.40 -0.57 1.22
N THR A 282 -7.59 0.28 2.23
CA THR A 282 -8.01 -0.11 3.57
C THR A 282 -9.25 0.68 4.01
N GLY A 283 -10.04 0.14 4.94
CA GLY A 283 -11.25 0.78 5.44
C GLY A 283 -12.35 0.92 4.37
N LEU A 284 -12.30 1.97 3.58
CA LEU A 284 -13.22 2.17 2.46
C LEU A 284 -12.55 1.82 1.13
N PRO A 285 -13.23 1.10 0.21
CA PRO A 285 -12.64 0.67 -1.06
C PRO A 285 -12.60 1.80 -2.10
N PHE A 286 -12.01 2.93 -1.76
CA PHE A 286 -11.91 4.11 -2.61
C PHE A 286 -10.48 4.65 -2.63
N ARG A 287 -10.01 5.09 -3.80
CA ARG A 287 -8.88 6.00 -3.95
C ARG A 287 -9.32 7.24 -4.69
N LEU A 288 -8.87 8.42 -4.23
CA LEU A 288 -9.18 9.69 -4.87
C LEU A 288 -8.02 10.68 -4.75
N GLY A 289 -7.46 11.07 -5.90
CA GLY A 289 -6.31 11.96 -5.98
C GLY A 289 -4.98 11.31 -5.64
N ILE A 290 -4.93 9.97 -5.58
CA ILE A 290 -3.74 9.15 -5.30
C ILE A 290 -3.92 7.74 -5.87
N PRO A 291 -3.56 7.48 -7.14
CA PRO A 291 -3.67 6.16 -7.75
C PRO A 291 -2.76 5.12 -7.08
N SER A 292 -2.94 3.86 -7.42
CA SER A 292 -2.02 2.80 -7.02
C SER A 292 -0.63 3.04 -7.61
N VAL A 293 0.44 2.81 -6.84
CA VAL A 293 1.81 3.13 -7.25
C VAL A 293 2.73 1.91 -7.17
N ILE A 294 3.63 1.81 -8.14
CA ILE A 294 4.86 1.03 -8.07
C ILE A 294 6.00 2.05 -8.03
N ASP A 295 6.77 2.07 -6.96
CA ASP A 295 7.88 3.00 -6.82
C ASP A 295 9.17 2.37 -7.35
N ILE A 296 9.93 3.13 -8.13
CA ILE A 296 11.23 2.74 -8.67
C ILE A 296 12.26 3.64 -7.99
N ILE A 297 13.05 3.07 -7.08
CA ILE A 297 14.04 3.79 -6.30
C ILE A 297 15.42 3.51 -6.89
N GLU A 298 16.05 4.55 -7.42
CA GLU A 298 17.44 4.50 -7.89
C GLU A 298 18.35 5.14 -6.86
N THR A 299 19.18 4.32 -6.21
CA THR A 299 20.17 4.79 -5.23
C THR A 299 21.53 5.00 -5.87
N TYR A 300 22.33 5.97 -5.37
CA TYR A 300 23.65 6.32 -5.88
C TYR A 300 24.56 6.91 -4.81
#